data_4cff6f1709f92691fd95edead0fc14df
#
_entry.id   4cff6f1709f92691fd95edead0fc14df
#
_cell.length_a   1.000
_cell.length_b   1.000
_cell.length_c   1.000
_cell.angle_alpha   90.00
_cell.angle_beta   90.00
_cell.angle_gamma   90.00
#
_symmetry.space_group_name_H-M   'P 1'
#
loop_
_entity.id
_entity.type
_entity.pdbx_description
1 polymer ?
#
loop_
_entity_poly.entity_id
_entity_poly.type
_entity_poly.pdbx_seq_one_letter_code
_entity_poly.pdbx_strand_id
1 'polypeptide(L)'
;MSLRETYERQAARYDAARGKSLFERAWLDRALADVPAGGAVLDLGCGAGRPIGVYLADQGFAVTGVDFSPAMLALFGRHVPAARTLLADMRALDLGQTFDAIIGWGSFFHLTEAEQRDALPRIAAHLAPGGRLLLTVGPGAGEAWGTVGDERVYHASLSQDDYAALLSAAGAPVEDFVPEDPTCNGHSLLLARRPAEA
;
A
#
# COMPACT_ATOMS: atom_id res chain seq x y z
N MET A 1 10.18 -19.27 -9.10
CA MET A 1 9.32 -18.33 -9.81
C MET A 1 9.22 -17.08 -8.93
N SER A 2 9.44 -15.89 -9.48
CA SER A 2 9.41 -14.66 -8.69
C SER A 2 7.98 -14.17 -8.47
N LEU A 3 7.74 -13.42 -7.39
CA LEU A 3 6.46 -12.80 -7.12
C LEU A 3 5.96 -11.94 -8.30
N ARG A 4 6.88 -11.19 -8.94
CA ARG A 4 6.59 -10.40 -10.13
C ARG A 4 6.05 -11.23 -11.27
N GLU A 5 6.68 -12.38 -11.58
CA GLU A 5 6.22 -13.27 -12.65
C GLU A 5 4.82 -13.85 -12.36
N THR A 6 4.53 -14.13 -11.08
CA THR A 6 3.20 -14.58 -10.66
C THR A 6 2.15 -13.52 -10.95
N TYR A 7 2.34 -12.28 -10.48
CA TYR A 7 1.39 -11.19 -10.72
C TYR A 7 1.27 -10.80 -12.20
N GLU A 8 2.37 -10.86 -12.95
CA GLU A 8 2.35 -10.61 -14.39
C GLU A 8 1.45 -11.60 -15.15
N ARG A 9 1.54 -12.89 -14.83
CA ARG A 9 0.69 -13.91 -15.45
C ARG A 9 -0.75 -13.90 -14.96
N GLN A 10 -0.94 -13.63 -13.68
CA GLN A 10 -2.25 -13.73 -13.02
C GLN A 10 -3.05 -12.41 -13.07
N ALA A 11 -2.51 -11.35 -13.65
CA ALA A 11 -3.10 -10.01 -13.57
C ALA A 11 -4.58 -9.95 -13.97
N ALA A 12 -4.95 -10.52 -15.12
CA ALA A 12 -6.35 -10.53 -15.59
C ALA A 12 -7.26 -11.36 -14.68
N ARG A 13 -6.77 -12.51 -14.18
CA ARG A 13 -7.53 -13.39 -13.28
C ARG A 13 -7.68 -12.73 -11.90
N TYR A 14 -6.62 -12.09 -11.43
CA TYR A 14 -6.64 -11.32 -10.18
C TYR A 14 -7.67 -10.18 -10.24
N ASP A 15 -7.65 -9.37 -11.30
CA ASP A 15 -8.61 -8.27 -11.51
C ASP A 15 -10.07 -8.76 -11.56
N ALA A 16 -10.29 -9.90 -12.24
CA ALA A 16 -11.62 -10.50 -12.31
C ALA A 16 -12.12 -11.06 -10.96
N ALA A 17 -11.21 -11.63 -10.16
CA ALA A 17 -11.50 -12.26 -8.88
C ALA A 17 -11.54 -11.26 -7.71
N ARG A 18 -10.83 -10.14 -7.80
CA ARG A 18 -10.76 -9.11 -6.75
C ARG A 18 -12.16 -8.58 -6.43
N GLY A 19 -12.53 -8.67 -5.16
CA GLY A 19 -13.80 -8.14 -4.68
C GLY A 19 -13.92 -6.64 -4.99
N LYS A 20 -15.13 -6.23 -5.41
CA LYS A 20 -15.43 -4.83 -5.76
C LYS A 20 -16.07 -4.05 -4.62
N SER A 21 -16.39 -4.74 -3.51
CA SER A 21 -16.82 -4.08 -2.28
C SER A 21 -15.63 -3.35 -1.67
N LEU A 22 -15.82 -2.10 -1.29
CA LEU A 22 -14.79 -1.27 -0.65
C LEU A 22 -14.88 -1.47 0.87
N PHE A 23 -14.61 -2.70 1.37
CA PHE A 23 -14.60 -2.97 2.81
C PHE A 23 -13.46 -2.23 3.53
N GLU A 24 -12.44 -1.81 2.79
CA GLU A 24 -11.30 -1.00 3.22
C GLU A 24 -11.67 0.44 3.57
N ARG A 25 -12.87 0.90 3.17
CA ARG A 25 -13.26 2.32 3.15
C ARG A 25 -12.99 3.06 4.46
N ALA A 26 -13.35 2.47 5.59
CA ALA A 26 -13.18 3.14 6.88
C ALA A 26 -11.71 3.49 7.17
N TRP A 27 -10.79 2.62 6.80
CA TRP A 27 -9.34 2.86 6.94
C TRP A 27 -8.80 3.84 5.91
N LEU A 28 -9.29 3.75 4.66
CA LEU A 28 -8.95 4.74 3.63
C LEU A 28 -9.41 6.14 4.05
N ASP A 29 -10.64 6.29 4.53
CA ASP A 29 -11.18 7.56 4.99
C ASP A 29 -10.34 8.14 6.15
N ARG A 30 -9.85 7.30 7.08
CA ARG A 30 -8.93 7.71 8.15
C ARG A 30 -7.59 8.20 7.61
N ALA A 31 -6.99 7.46 6.68
CA ALA A 31 -5.70 7.84 6.08
C ALA A 31 -5.81 9.13 5.26
N LEU A 32 -6.96 9.39 4.65
CA LEU A 32 -7.22 10.51 3.76
C LEU A 32 -7.83 11.75 4.46
N ALA A 33 -8.14 11.66 5.76
CA ALA A 33 -8.93 12.67 6.48
C ALA A 33 -8.38 14.10 6.38
N ASP A 34 -7.04 14.27 6.34
CA ASP A 34 -6.37 15.57 6.27
C ASP A 34 -5.79 15.87 4.87
N VAL A 35 -6.03 15.01 3.88
CA VAL A 35 -5.57 15.24 2.51
C VAL A 35 -6.40 16.37 1.87
N PRO A 36 -5.78 17.44 1.37
CA PRO A 36 -6.52 18.54 0.75
C PRO A 36 -7.20 18.08 -0.55
N ALA A 37 -8.21 18.84 -0.98
CA ALA A 37 -8.86 18.59 -2.26
C ALA A 37 -7.82 18.64 -3.40
N GLY A 38 -7.79 17.60 -4.24
CA GLY A 38 -6.77 17.43 -5.28
C GLY A 38 -5.38 17.03 -4.76
N GLY A 39 -5.24 16.71 -3.47
CA GLY A 39 -3.99 16.30 -2.85
C GLY A 39 -3.39 15.05 -3.48
N ALA A 40 -2.07 14.90 -3.34
CA ALA A 40 -1.31 13.82 -3.97
C ALA A 40 -1.41 12.53 -3.13
N VAL A 41 -1.90 11.46 -3.73
CA VAL A 41 -2.02 10.14 -3.08
C VAL A 41 -1.26 9.07 -3.86
N LEU A 42 -0.40 8.33 -3.17
CA LEU A 42 0.30 7.18 -3.71
C LEU A 42 -0.45 5.89 -3.38
N ASP A 43 -0.83 5.14 -4.41
CA ASP A 43 -1.28 3.74 -4.30
C ASP A 43 -0.07 2.83 -4.56
N LEU A 44 0.51 2.28 -3.50
CA LEU A 44 1.78 1.55 -3.50
C LEU A 44 1.55 0.03 -3.59
N GLY A 45 1.99 -0.56 -4.70
CA GLY A 45 1.59 -1.91 -5.08
C GLY A 45 0.13 -1.92 -5.53
N CYS A 46 -0.20 -0.98 -6.41
CA CYS A 46 -1.57 -0.60 -6.77
C CYS A 46 -2.36 -1.69 -7.53
N GLY A 47 -1.68 -2.73 -8.00
CA GLY A 47 -2.29 -3.80 -8.77
C GLY A 47 -3.12 -3.28 -9.94
N ALA A 48 -4.33 -3.81 -10.11
CA ALA A 48 -5.25 -3.39 -11.17
C ALA A 48 -6.03 -2.10 -10.87
N GLY A 49 -5.86 -1.46 -9.69
CA GLY A 49 -6.50 -0.19 -9.33
C GLY A 49 -7.93 -0.31 -8.80
N ARG A 50 -8.47 -1.52 -8.65
CA ARG A 50 -9.82 -1.74 -8.10
C ARG A 50 -9.77 -2.48 -6.77
N PRO A 51 -10.59 -2.09 -5.79
CA PRO A 51 -11.49 -0.92 -5.76
C PRO A 51 -10.80 0.39 -5.37
N ILE A 52 -9.57 0.33 -4.81
CA ILE A 52 -8.91 1.43 -4.09
C ILE A 52 -8.54 2.58 -5.02
N GLY A 53 -7.78 2.34 -6.09
CA GLY A 53 -7.36 3.39 -7.02
C GLY A 53 -8.55 4.14 -7.63
N VAL A 54 -9.64 3.42 -7.98
CA VAL A 54 -10.90 4.03 -8.44
C VAL A 54 -11.50 4.92 -7.36
N TYR A 55 -11.59 4.42 -6.11
CA TYR A 55 -12.10 5.19 -5.00
C TYR A 55 -11.30 6.49 -4.78
N LEU A 56 -9.97 6.41 -4.78
CA LEU A 56 -9.12 7.58 -4.61
C LEU A 56 -9.36 8.64 -5.71
N ALA A 57 -9.48 8.19 -6.97
CA ALA A 57 -9.77 9.09 -8.08
C ALA A 57 -11.18 9.70 -8.00
N ASP A 58 -12.19 8.92 -7.60
CA ASP A 58 -13.57 9.40 -7.41
C ASP A 58 -13.69 10.41 -6.27
N GLN A 59 -12.79 10.37 -5.27
CA GLN A 59 -12.68 11.40 -4.24
C GLN A 59 -11.97 12.68 -4.74
N GLY A 60 -11.46 12.69 -5.99
CA GLY A 60 -10.82 13.85 -6.61
C GLY A 60 -9.36 14.03 -6.25
N PHE A 61 -8.67 13.02 -5.73
CA PHE A 61 -7.24 13.07 -5.43
C PHE A 61 -6.38 12.93 -6.69
N ALA A 62 -5.19 13.51 -6.67
CA ALA A 62 -4.16 13.30 -7.68
C ALA A 62 -3.45 11.95 -7.42
N VAL A 63 -3.97 10.88 -8.02
CA VAL A 63 -3.51 9.52 -7.78
C VAL A 63 -2.28 9.18 -8.59
N THR A 64 -1.27 8.61 -7.92
CA THR A 64 -0.13 7.93 -8.55
C THR A 64 -0.16 6.47 -8.14
N GLY A 65 -0.31 5.56 -9.11
CA GLY A 65 -0.22 4.11 -8.91
C GLY A 65 1.19 3.61 -9.19
N VAL A 66 1.77 2.88 -8.25
CA VAL A 66 3.07 2.22 -8.39
C VAL A 66 2.89 0.72 -8.28
N ASP A 67 3.40 -0.02 -9.25
CA ASP A 67 3.47 -1.48 -9.21
C ASP A 67 4.73 -1.97 -9.96
N PHE A 68 5.19 -3.16 -9.64
CA PHE A 68 6.33 -3.79 -10.32
C PHE A 68 5.93 -4.63 -11.52
N SER A 69 4.60 -4.85 -11.75
CA SER A 69 4.05 -5.60 -12.88
C SER A 69 3.50 -4.66 -13.95
N PRO A 70 4.07 -4.65 -15.16
CA PRO A 70 3.50 -3.94 -16.32
C PRO A 70 2.06 -4.34 -16.62
N ALA A 71 1.69 -5.63 -16.46
CA ALA A 71 0.33 -6.10 -16.71
C ALA A 71 -0.67 -5.49 -15.71
N MET A 72 -0.29 -5.38 -14.42
CA MET A 72 -1.11 -4.70 -13.42
C MET A 72 -1.28 -3.21 -13.75
N LEU A 73 -0.20 -2.52 -14.10
CA LEU A 73 -0.26 -1.09 -14.46
C LEU A 73 -1.10 -0.85 -15.72
N ALA A 74 -1.09 -1.76 -16.69
CA ALA A 74 -1.96 -1.67 -17.86
C ALA A 74 -3.45 -1.80 -17.50
N LEU A 75 -3.79 -2.62 -16.49
CA LEU A 75 -5.15 -2.70 -15.94
C LEU A 75 -5.48 -1.44 -15.14
N PHE A 76 -4.58 -1.01 -14.28
CA PHE A 76 -4.73 0.22 -13.50
C PHE A 76 -5.05 1.42 -14.38
N GLY A 77 -4.26 1.67 -15.44
CA GLY A 77 -4.48 2.79 -16.35
C GLY A 77 -5.83 2.73 -17.09
N ARG A 78 -6.40 1.53 -17.30
CA ARG A 78 -7.76 1.39 -17.86
C ARG A 78 -8.85 1.71 -16.84
N HIS A 79 -8.65 1.36 -15.56
CA HIS A 79 -9.64 1.57 -14.53
C HIS A 79 -9.58 2.99 -13.94
N VAL A 80 -8.39 3.60 -13.93
CA VAL A 80 -8.13 4.93 -13.35
C VAL A 80 -7.39 5.79 -14.38
N PRO A 81 -8.04 6.17 -15.51
CA PRO A 81 -7.37 6.80 -16.64
C PRO A 81 -6.78 8.20 -16.33
N ALA A 82 -7.25 8.86 -15.28
CA ALA A 82 -6.73 10.15 -14.83
C ALA A 82 -5.48 10.04 -13.96
N ALA A 83 -5.15 8.83 -13.47
CA ALA A 83 -4.02 8.63 -12.58
C ALA A 83 -2.70 8.50 -13.36
N ARG A 84 -1.61 8.90 -12.70
CA ARG A 84 -0.25 8.60 -13.16
C ARG A 84 0.10 7.17 -12.77
N THR A 85 0.72 6.40 -13.66
CA THR A 85 1.25 5.06 -13.38
C THR A 85 2.76 5.05 -13.49
N LEU A 86 3.43 4.36 -12.56
CA LEU A 86 4.88 4.23 -12.52
C LEU A 86 5.27 2.77 -12.30
N LEU A 87 6.11 2.26 -13.19
CA LEU A 87 6.72 0.95 -13.02
C LEU A 87 7.90 1.08 -12.06
N ALA A 88 7.74 0.64 -10.83
CA ALA A 88 8.78 0.67 -9.82
C ALA A 88 8.61 -0.47 -8.80
N ASP A 89 9.71 -0.78 -8.12
CA ASP A 89 9.74 -1.76 -7.03
C ASP A 89 9.82 -0.99 -5.70
N MET A 90 8.89 -1.27 -4.78
CA MET A 90 8.84 -0.59 -3.48
C MET A 90 10.08 -0.81 -2.62
N ARG A 91 10.86 -1.87 -2.88
CA ARG A 91 12.13 -2.14 -2.21
C ARG A 91 13.20 -1.07 -2.49
N ALA A 92 13.11 -0.42 -3.64
CA ALA A 92 14.05 0.61 -4.09
C ALA A 92 13.30 1.89 -4.48
N LEU A 93 12.24 2.22 -3.73
CA LEU A 93 11.38 3.35 -4.03
C LEU A 93 12.15 4.67 -3.96
N ASP A 94 12.15 5.40 -5.08
CA ASP A 94 12.64 6.78 -5.20
C ASP A 94 11.85 7.47 -6.31
N LEU A 95 10.85 8.25 -5.93
CA LEU A 95 9.93 8.91 -6.87
C LEU A 95 10.22 10.41 -7.03
N GLY A 96 11.17 10.96 -6.27
CA GLY A 96 11.55 12.37 -6.33
C GLY A 96 10.43 13.34 -5.94
N GLN A 97 9.38 12.87 -5.26
CA GLN A 97 8.24 13.68 -4.82
C GLN A 97 7.65 13.13 -3.52
N THR A 98 6.86 13.94 -2.83
CA THR A 98 6.13 13.56 -1.62
C THR A 98 4.63 13.48 -1.87
N PHE A 99 3.92 12.79 -0.96
CA PHE A 99 2.48 12.53 -1.05
C PHE A 99 1.80 12.87 0.28
N ASP A 100 0.58 13.38 0.20
CA ASP A 100 -0.26 13.67 1.36
C ASP A 100 -0.80 12.39 2.01
N ALA A 101 -0.92 11.31 1.24
CA ALA A 101 -1.16 9.96 1.76
C ALA A 101 -0.47 8.89 0.90
N ILE A 102 -0.05 7.80 1.55
CA ILE A 102 0.47 6.59 0.90
C ILE A 102 -0.37 5.42 1.38
N ILE A 103 -0.94 4.68 0.43
CA ILE A 103 -1.76 3.49 0.69
C ILE A 103 -1.05 2.27 0.12
N GLY A 104 -0.63 1.33 0.96
CA GLY A 104 -0.04 0.05 0.55
C GLY A 104 -0.93 -1.11 0.96
N TRP A 105 -2.01 -1.34 0.19
CA TRP A 105 -3.00 -2.35 0.51
C TRP A 105 -2.74 -3.67 -0.22
N GLY A 106 -2.61 -4.75 0.55
CA GLY A 106 -2.41 -6.09 -0.03
C GLY A 106 -1.08 -6.28 -0.75
N SER A 107 -0.04 -5.49 -0.42
CA SER A 107 1.20 -5.46 -1.19
C SER A 107 2.46 -5.56 -0.33
N PHE A 108 2.58 -4.76 0.73
CA PHE A 108 3.80 -4.61 1.51
C PHE A 108 4.24 -5.91 2.22
N PHE A 109 3.30 -6.71 2.69
CA PHE A 109 3.58 -7.98 3.37
C PHE A 109 4.18 -9.08 2.46
N HIS A 110 4.30 -8.83 1.15
CA HIS A 110 5.03 -9.72 0.25
C HIS A 110 6.55 -9.57 0.34
N LEU A 111 7.04 -8.51 0.97
CA LEU A 111 8.45 -8.32 1.25
C LEU A 111 8.89 -9.22 2.39
N THR A 112 10.11 -9.74 2.32
CA THR A 112 10.75 -10.41 3.47
C THR A 112 10.93 -9.42 4.63
N GLU A 113 11.12 -9.91 5.85
CA GLU A 113 11.39 -9.03 7.00
C GLU A 113 12.56 -8.07 6.76
N ALA A 114 13.65 -8.56 6.14
CA ALA A 114 14.79 -7.72 5.81
C ALA A 114 14.43 -6.64 4.79
N GLU A 115 13.71 -7.00 3.72
CA GLU A 115 13.25 -6.04 2.71
C GLU A 115 12.27 -5.02 3.29
N GLN A 116 11.40 -5.42 4.24
CA GLN A 116 10.49 -4.49 4.93
C GLN A 116 11.27 -3.46 5.74
N ARG A 117 12.33 -3.89 6.46
CA ARG A 117 13.20 -2.99 7.24
C ARG A 117 13.90 -1.96 6.34
N ASP A 118 14.31 -2.35 5.14
CA ASP A 118 14.99 -1.48 4.19
C ASP A 118 14.01 -0.56 3.43
N ALA A 119 12.82 -1.07 3.06
CA ALA A 119 11.84 -0.34 2.28
C ALA A 119 11.04 0.68 3.11
N LEU A 120 10.71 0.36 4.36
CA LEU A 120 9.83 1.18 5.18
C LEU A 120 10.32 2.62 5.40
N PRO A 121 11.61 2.87 5.73
CA PRO A 121 12.14 4.24 5.80
C PRO A 121 12.09 4.99 4.46
N ARG A 122 12.32 4.28 3.34
CA ARG A 122 12.22 4.87 1.99
C ARG A 122 10.77 5.29 1.68
N ILE A 123 9.80 4.43 2.00
CA ILE A 123 8.38 4.73 1.81
C ILE A 123 7.99 5.94 2.68
N ALA A 124 8.39 5.95 3.96
CA ALA A 124 8.11 7.06 4.87
C ALA A 124 8.73 8.40 4.41
N ALA A 125 9.89 8.37 3.75
CA ALA A 125 10.54 9.57 3.19
C ALA A 125 9.70 10.25 2.07
N HIS A 126 8.76 9.52 1.45
CA HIS A 126 7.82 10.07 0.47
C HIS A 126 6.55 10.67 1.10
N LEU A 127 6.41 10.69 2.42
CA LEU A 127 5.31 11.41 3.07
C LEU A 127 5.58 12.92 3.09
N ALA A 128 4.61 13.71 2.68
CA ALA A 128 4.59 15.13 2.92
C ALA A 128 4.44 15.41 4.43
N PRO A 129 4.84 16.59 4.93
CA PRO A 129 4.52 17.01 6.30
C PRO A 129 3.00 16.92 6.56
N GLY A 130 2.60 16.27 7.65
CA GLY A 130 1.21 15.97 7.96
C GLY A 130 0.63 14.73 7.26
N GLY A 131 1.34 14.16 6.29
CA GLY A 131 0.88 13.01 5.50
C GLY A 131 0.81 11.71 6.28
N ARG A 132 -0.06 10.79 5.83
CA ARG A 132 -0.27 9.48 6.45
C ARG A 132 0.13 8.32 5.56
N LEU A 133 0.61 7.26 6.19
CA LEU A 133 0.90 5.97 5.60
C LEU A 133 -0.07 4.92 6.14
N LEU A 134 -0.81 4.25 5.26
CA LEU A 134 -1.65 3.11 5.60
C LEU A 134 -1.09 1.85 4.92
N LEU A 135 -0.75 0.85 5.71
CA LEU A 135 -0.30 -0.45 5.22
C LEU A 135 -1.17 -1.59 5.75
N THR A 136 -1.41 -2.61 4.93
CA THR A 136 -1.77 -3.94 5.42
C THR A 136 -0.50 -4.71 5.74
N VAL A 137 -0.47 -5.30 6.93
CA VAL A 137 0.65 -6.07 7.47
C VAL A 137 0.13 -7.38 8.09
N GLY A 138 1.00 -8.22 8.64
CA GLY A 138 0.56 -9.35 9.47
C GLY A 138 0.24 -8.92 10.91
N PRO A 139 -0.43 -9.79 11.69
CA PRO A 139 -0.82 -9.48 13.07
C PRO A 139 0.36 -9.41 14.05
N GLY A 140 1.51 -9.91 13.67
CA GLY A 140 2.75 -9.93 14.43
C GLY A 140 3.91 -10.42 13.57
N ALA A 141 5.10 -10.51 14.15
CA ALA A 141 6.28 -11.00 13.45
C ALA A 141 6.12 -12.44 12.97
N GLY A 142 6.57 -12.72 11.77
CA GLY A 142 6.61 -14.08 11.23
C GLY A 142 6.35 -14.15 9.74
N GLU A 143 6.35 -15.37 9.25
CA GLU A 143 6.19 -15.71 7.85
C GLU A 143 4.93 -16.53 7.63
N ALA A 144 4.28 -16.35 6.49
CA ALA A 144 3.10 -17.08 6.09
C ALA A 144 3.11 -17.32 4.57
N TRP A 145 2.22 -18.18 4.11
CA TRP A 145 2.02 -18.44 2.68
C TRP A 145 0.56 -18.23 2.33
N GLY A 146 0.35 -17.35 1.36
CA GLY A 146 -0.95 -17.15 0.73
C GLY A 146 -1.00 -17.75 -0.67
N THR A 147 -2.05 -17.39 -1.42
CA THR A 147 -2.22 -17.78 -2.82
C THR A 147 -2.69 -16.62 -3.67
N VAL A 148 -2.20 -16.56 -4.92
CA VAL A 148 -2.73 -15.71 -5.98
C VAL A 148 -3.13 -16.65 -7.12
N GLY A 149 -4.42 -16.80 -7.34
CA GLY A 149 -4.93 -17.88 -8.17
C GLY A 149 -4.62 -19.24 -7.53
N ASP A 150 -3.86 -20.06 -8.24
CA ASP A 150 -3.34 -21.39 -7.84
C ASP A 150 -1.86 -21.35 -7.42
N GLU A 151 -1.23 -20.19 -7.45
CA GLU A 151 0.20 -20.03 -7.13
C GLU A 151 0.39 -19.60 -5.68
N ARG A 152 1.33 -20.25 -4.99
CA ARG A 152 1.72 -19.87 -3.62
C ARG A 152 2.53 -18.59 -3.66
N VAL A 153 2.23 -17.66 -2.74
CA VAL A 153 2.95 -16.40 -2.55
C VAL A 153 3.40 -16.27 -1.09
N TYR A 154 4.62 -15.76 -0.93
CA TYR A 154 5.23 -15.54 0.36
C TYR A 154 4.68 -14.27 1.01
N HIS A 155 4.48 -14.34 2.33
CA HIS A 155 4.13 -13.22 3.18
C HIS A 155 5.05 -13.19 4.39
N ALA A 156 5.40 -12.00 4.86
CA ALA A 156 6.06 -11.79 6.14
C ALA A 156 5.54 -10.53 6.82
N SER A 157 5.81 -10.43 8.10
CA SER A 157 5.52 -9.23 8.89
C SER A 157 6.56 -9.07 9.99
N LEU A 158 6.85 -7.82 10.32
CA LEU A 158 7.61 -7.45 11.51
C LEU A 158 6.68 -7.44 12.74
N SER A 159 7.27 -7.34 13.92
CA SER A 159 6.52 -7.05 15.15
C SER A 159 5.98 -5.62 15.14
N GLN A 160 4.94 -5.36 15.94
CA GLN A 160 4.42 -4.02 16.15
C GLN A 160 5.53 -3.06 16.66
N ASP A 161 6.38 -3.53 17.57
CA ASP A 161 7.48 -2.75 18.14
C ASP A 161 8.53 -2.42 17.08
N ASP A 162 8.86 -3.35 16.18
CA ASP A 162 9.77 -3.11 15.06
C ASP A 162 9.22 -2.05 14.09
N TYR A 163 7.94 -2.16 13.70
CA TYR A 163 7.29 -1.14 12.88
C TYR A 163 7.32 0.24 13.55
N ALA A 164 6.98 0.30 14.84
CA ALA A 164 6.97 1.55 15.61
C ALA A 164 8.37 2.18 15.68
N ALA A 165 9.40 1.37 15.96
CA ALA A 165 10.78 1.85 16.01
C ALA A 165 11.27 2.38 14.66
N LEU A 166 11.06 1.62 13.57
CA LEU A 166 11.50 1.98 12.22
C LEU A 166 10.81 3.26 11.73
N LEU A 167 9.49 3.34 11.88
CA LEU A 167 8.72 4.49 11.43
C LEU A 167 8.97 5.74 12.29
N SER A 168 9.16 5.59 13.60
CA SER A 168 9.57 6.69 14.47
C SER A 168 10.95 7.23 14.07
N ALA A 169 11.91 6.35 13.80
CA ALA A 169 13.24 6.74 13.32
C ALA A 169 13.20 7.42 11.94
N ALA A 170 12.24 7.04 11.09
CA ALA A 170 12.00 7.66 9.78
C ALA A 170 11.15 8.95 9.85
N GLY A 171 10.80 9.43 11.05
CA GLY A 171 10.03 10.65 11.24
C GLY A 171 8.52 10.53 10.93
N ALA A 172 7.98 9.31 10.93
CA ALA A 172 6.57 9.02 10.70
C ALA A 172 6.04 8.03 11.76
N PRO A 173 5.93 8.43 13.04
CA PRO A 173 5.50 7.53 14.11
C PRO A 173 4.14 6.88 13.82
N VAL A 174 3.96 5.65 14.33
CA VAL A 174 2.71 4.91 14.23
C VAL A 174 1.62 5.61 15.05
N GLU A 175 0.49 5.91 14.41
CA GLU A 175 -0.72 6.43 15.07
C GLU A 175 -1.61 5.28 15.57
N ASP A 176 -1.68 4.17 14.81
CA ASP A 176 -2.54 3.04 15.14
C ASP A 176 -2.00 1.73 14.54
N PHE A 177 -2.16 0.64 15.28
CA PHE A 177 -1.89 -0.71 14.81
C PHE A 177 -3.00 -1.64 15.29
N VAL A 178 -3.79 -2.16 14.36
CA VAL A 178 -4.93 -3.02 14.68
C VAL A 178 -4.71 -4.39 14.04
N PRO A 179 -4.34 -5.41 14.83
CA PRO A 179 -4.21 -6.75 14.30
C PRO A 179 -5.60 -7.35 14.03
N GLU A 180 -5.73 -8.04 12.90
CA GLU A 180 -6.89 -8.85 12.52
C GLU A 180 -8.24 -8.12 12.72
N ASP A 181 -8.34 -6.87 12.23
CA ASP A 181 -9.55 -6.04 12.37
C ASP A 181 -10.79 -6.77 11.82
N PRO A 182 -11.76 -7.15 12.67
CA PRO A 182 -12.95 -7.88 12.24
C PRO A 182 -13.85 -7.04 11.33
N THR A 183 -13.77 -5.72 11.39
CA THR A 183 -14.54 -4.81 10.52
C THR A 183 -13.92 -4.68 9.14
N CYS A 184 -12.68 -5.16 8.97
CA CYS A 184 -11.89 -5.08 7.74
C CYS A 184 -11.44 -6.46 7.25
N ASN A 185 -12.35 -7.44 7.27
CA ASN A 185 -12.11 -8.83 6.84
C ASN A 185 -10.89 -9.51 7.51
N GLY A 186 -10.60 -9.14 8.76
CA GLY A 186 -9.48 -9.71 9.50
C GLY A 186 -8.10 -9.24 9.02
N HIS A 187 -8.02 -8.15 8.24
CA HIS A 187 -6.74 -7.55 7.90
C HIS A 187 -6.10 -6.89 9.12
N SER A 188 -4.79 -6.98 9.21
CA SER A 188 -4.02 -6.21 10.19
C SER A 188 -3.56 -4.92 9.56
N LEU A 189 -3.83 -3.80 10.21
CA LEU A 189 -3.66 -2.46 9.68
C LEU A 189 -2.63 -1.69 10.51
N LEU A 190 -1.76 -0.98 9.80
CA LEU A 190 -0.81 -0.05 10.36
C LEU A 190 -1.07 1.32 9.76
N LEU A 191 -1.33 2.31 10.61
CA LEU A 191 -1.45 3.72 10.25
C LEU A 191 -0.33 4.50 10.93
N ALA A 192 0.43 5.25 10.13
CA ALA A 192 1.50 6.12 10.61
C ALA A 192 1.34 7.53 10.05
N ARG A 193 1.93 8.51 10.69
CA ARG A 193 1.84 9.90 10.26
C ARG A 193 3.17 10.63 10.39
N ARG A 194 3.57 11.33 9.35
CA ARG A 194 4.61 12.35 9.45
C ARG A 194 4.03 13.60 10.12
N PRO A 195 4.63 14.14 11.20
CA PRO A 195 4.16 15.37 11.79
C PRO A 195 4.10 16.52 10.78
N ALA A 196 3.13 17.43 10.95
CA ALA A 196 3.11 18.67 10.19
C ALA A 196 4.32 19.54 10.55
N GLU A 197 4.81 20.32 9.62
CA GLU A 197 5.79 21.37 9.93
C GLU A 197 5.12 22.43 10.80
N ALA A 198 5.84 22.91 11.83
CA ALA A 198 5.36 23.93 12.75
C ALA A 198 5.32 25.32 12.10
#